data_643b23d43436164d3d9a88fdf6b3bfb4
#
_entry.id   643b23d43436164d3d9a88fdf6b3bfb4
#
_cell.length_a   1.000
_cell.length_b   1.000
_cell.length_c   1.000
_cell.angle_alpha   90.00
_cell.angle_beta   90.00
_cell.angle_gamma   90.00
#
_symmetry.space_group_name_H-M   'P 1'
#
loop_
_entity.id
_entity.type
_entity.pdbx_description
1 polymer ?
#
loop_
_entity_poly.entity_id
_entity_poly.type
_entity_poly.pdbx_seq_one_letter_code
_entity_poly.pdbx_strand_id
1 'polypeptide(L)'
;MVIRICHMKKFLGCLLILAILMGCGGSPPDPLEKLKRELAPFPEYSVILVDMREDGLLFTNYYHLYRIMYLDRDLKEGELVLREKVTPWYPVSKSFYEKYRPCLGMTILAKEKDGTINDTPQPPAYQFVGDPRFGQWKTDEKGNQVWEWLGKYYVISRIMDLLGGGYTIRYDDWRDYRTSMGRRKPYFGPRDESGKPTFGTSGKWTEKKFPTFFERQQARMSAKKAGFEQRVSQSMGKTRVSTFTTRTTGGSFGGRVGGK
;
A
#
# COMPACT_ATOMS: atom_id res chain seq x y z
N MET A 1 -26.57 -21.32 53.63
CA MET A 1 -25.37 -21.75 52.85
C MET A 1 -25.61 -21.77 51.33
N VAL A 2 -26.86 -21.82 50.85
CA VAL A 2 -27.21 -21.92 49.41
C VAL A 2 -27.10 -20.59 48.64
N ILE A 3 -27.33 -19.42 49.27
CA ILE A 3 -27.34 -18.12 48.61
C ILE A 3 -25.94 -17.62 48.18
N ARG A 4 -24.87 -18.01 48.87
CA ARG A 4 -23.48 -17.63 48.50
C ARG A 4 -22.97 -18.32 47.22
N ILE A 5 -23.47 -19.50 46.91
CA ILE A 5 -23.02 -20.30 45.77
C ILE A 5 -23.60 -19.73 44.43
N CYS A 6 -24.80 -19.15 44.49
CA CYS A 6 -25.46 -18.57 43.30
C CYS A 6 -24.79 -17.27 42.82
N HIS A 7 -24.30 -16.42 43.70
CA HIS A 7 -23.56 -15.21 43.39
C HIS A 7 -22.18 -15.48 42.81
N MET A 8 -21.52 -16.52 43.31
CA MET A 8 -20.18 -16.95 42.84
C MET A 8 -20.20 -17.47 41.39
N LYS A 9 -21.27 -18.23 41.03
CA LYS A 9 -21.46 -18.72 39.64
C LYS A 9 -21.77 -17.58 38.66
N LYS A 10 -22.50 -16.54 39.04
CA LYS A 10 -22.79 -15.33 38.24
C LYS A 10 -21.54 -14.49 38.07
N PHE A 11 -20.70 -14.37 39.11
CA PHE A 11 -19.45 -13.61 39.04
C PHE A 11 -18.41 -14.34 38.16
N LEU A 12 -18.33 -15.68 38.24
CA LEU A 12 -17.45 -16.48 37.41
C LEU A 12 -17.85 -16.43 35.93
N GLY A 13 -19.16 -16.43 35.64
CA GLY A 13 -19.71 -16.28 34.28
C GLY A 13 -19.39 -14.91 33.66
N CYS A 14 -19.51 -13.80 34.43
CA CYS A 14 -19.15 -12.46 33.99
C CYS A 14 -17.63 -12.32 33.73
N LEU A 15 -16.79 -12.94 34.58
CA LEU A 15 -15.33 -12.91 34.40
C LEU A 15 -14.90 -13.69 33.16
N LEU A 16 -15.58 -14.80 32.87
CA LEU A 16 -15.31 -15.61 31.66
C LEU A 16 -15.71 -14.85 30.37
N ILE A 17 -16.83 -14.13 30.38
CA ILE A 17 -17.28 -13.29 29.25
C ILE A 17 -16.34 -12.12 29.05
N LEU A 18 -15.84 -11.49 30.13
CA LEU A 18 -14.87 -10.41 30.06
C LEU A 18 -13.52 -10.87 29.51
N ALA A 19 -13.09 -12.11 29.82
CA ALA A 19 -11.86 -12.69 29.27
C ALA A 19 -11.96 -12.99 27.76
N ILE A 20 -13.16 -13.34 27.26
CA ILE A 20 -13.40 -13.56 25.82
C ILE A 20 -13.38 -12.23 25.05
N LEU A 21 -13.76 -11.10 25.68
CA LEU A 21 -13.72 -9.77 25.06
C LEU A 21 -12.31 -9.15 25.03
N MET A 22 -11.35 -9.63 25.82
CA MET A 22 -9.95 -9.21 25.76
C MET A 22 -9.10 -9.99 24.76
N GLY A 23 -9.63 -11.00 24.10
CA GLY A 23 -8.93 -11.79 23.08
C GLY A 23 -9.15 -11.25 21.69
N CYS A 24 -8.10 -10.68 21.09
CA CYS A 24 -7.88 -10.39 19.66
C CYS A 24 -7.87 -8.93 19.24
N GLY A 25 -7.13 -8.09 19.97
CA GLY A 25 -6.63 -6.80 19.43
C GLY A 25 -5.21 -6.88 18.84
N GLY A 26 -4.76 -8.04 18.40
CA GLY A 26 -3.47 -8.19 17.76
C GLY A 26 -3.43 -7.50 16.39
N SER A 27 -2.32 -6.79 16.08
CA SER A 27 -2.09 -6.29 14.71
C SER A 27 -2.13 -7.45 13.72
N PRO A 28 -2.70 -7.26 12.51
CA PRO A 28 -2.65 -8.28 11.47
C PRO A 28 -1.22 -8.77 11.26
N PRO A 29 -1.00 -10.08 11.06
CA PRO A 29 0.33 -10.63 10.82
C PRO A 29 0.92 -10.06 9.53
N ASP A 30 2.25 -9.98 9.49
CA ASP A 30 2.98 -9.55 8.30
C ASP A 30 2.74 -10.54 7.14
N PRO A 31 2.07 -10.12 6.05
CA PRO A 31 1.79 -11.02 4.93
C PRO A 31 3.05 -11.44 4.19
N LEU A 32 4.12 -10.66 4.20
CA LEU A 32 5.37 -11.02 3.52
C LEU A 32 6.07 -12.18 4.23
N GLU A 33 6.01 -12.25 5.56
CA GLU A 33 6.54 -13.39 6.31
C GLU A 33 5.78 -14.68 6.02
N LYS A 34 4.47 -14.60 5.81
CA LYS A 34 3.67 -15.73 5.35
C LYS A 34 4.07 -16.14 3.93
N LEU A 35 4.16 -15.17 3.02
CA LEU A 35 4.53 -15.42 1.62
C LEU A 35 5.96 -15.96 1.49
N LYS A 36 6.92 -15.51 2.28
CA LYS A 36 8.29 -16.08 2.33
C LYS A 36 8.26 -17.58 2.60
N ARG A 37 7.45 -18.02 3.59
CA ARG A 37 7.32 -19.45 3.93
C ARG A 37 6.64 -20.23 2.82
N GLU A 38 5.55 -19.72 2.25
CA GLU A 38 4.81 -20.37 1.15
C GLU A 38 5.65 -20.49 -0.12
N LEU A 39 6.50 -19.50 -0.40
CA LEU A 39 7.31 -19.43 -1.60
C LEU A 39 8.72 -20.03 -1.41
N ALA A 40 9.08 -20.49 -0.21
CA ALA A 40 10.39 -21.04 0.08
C ALA A 40 10.82 -22.19 -0.86
N PRO A 41 9.91 -23.10 -1.31
CA PRO A 41 10.27 -24.18 -2.22
C PRO A 41 10.69 -23.72 -3.63
N PHE A 42 10.26 -22.53 -4.06
CA PHE A 42 10.60 -22.05 -5.40
C PHE A 42 12.02 -21.47 -5.43
N PRO A 43 12.79 -21.73 -6.51
CA PRO A 43 14.18 -21.26 -6.61
C PRO A 43 14.26 -19.72 -6.64
N GLU A 44 13.36 -19.09 -7.38
CA GLU A 44 13.31 -17.64 -7.54
C GLU A 44 11.84 -17.15 -7.52
N TYR A 45 11.58 -16.01 -6.91
CA TYR A 45 10.26 -15.39 -6.94
C TYR A 45 10.31 -13.88 -6.74
N SER A 46 9.23 -13.20 -7.14
CA SER A 46 8.93 -11.77 -6.88
C SER A 46 7.54 -11.63 -6.31
N VAL A 47 7.37 -10.80 -5.30
CA VAL A 47 6.08 -10.35 -4.77
C VAL A 47 5.91 -8.88 -5.10
N ILE A 48 4.96 -8.58 -5.99
CA ILE A 48 4.69 -7.24 -6.51
C ILE A 48 3.43 -6.69 -5.83
N LEU A 49 3.50 -5.49 -5.28
CA LEU A 49 2.35 -4.80 -4.71
C LEU A 49 1.51 -4.19 -5.85
N VAL A 50 0.38 -4.81 -6.19
CA VAL A 50 -0.43 -4.39 -7.34
C VAL A 50 -1.62 -3.53 -6.96
N ASP A 51 -2.06 -3.57 -5.70
CA ASP A 51 -3.11 -2.69 -5.22
C ASP A 51 -3.08 -2.54 -3.69
N MET A 52 -3.63 -1.43 -3.21
CA MET A 52 -3.79 -1.11 -1.80
C MET A 52 -5.14 -0.45 -1.58
N ARG A 53 -5.79 -0.75 -0.46
CA ARG A 53 -7.04 -0.08 -0.11
C ARG A 53 -7.16 0.15 1.38
N GLU A 54 -7.94 1.15 1.70
CA GLU A 54 -8.36 1.51 3.05
C GLU A 54 -9.89 1.41 3.10
N ASP A 55 -10.44 0.64 4.01
CA ASP A 55 -11.88 0.46 4.20
C ASP A 55 -12.32 0.95 5.58
N GLY A 56 -13.57 1.41 5.67
CA GLY A 56 -14.19 1.83 6.92
C GLY A 56 -14.24 3.35 7.11
N LEU A 57 -15.30 3.81 7.78
CA LEU A 57 -15.57 5.22 8.08
C LEU A 57 -15.13 5.62 9.50
N LEU A 58 -15.39 4.75 10.49
CA LEU A 58 -15.03 4.99 11.89
C LEU A 58 -13.68 4.35 12.25
N PHE A 59 -13.48 3.11 11.83
CA PHE A 59 -12.22 2.39 11.96
C PHE A 59 -11.71 2.04 10.58
N THR A 60 -10.50 2.45 10.29
CA THR A 60 -9.88 2.21 8.98
C THR A 60 -9.12 0.89 9.00
N ASN A 61 -9.53 -0.05 8.16
CA ASN A 61 -8.82 -1.28 7.89
C ASN A 61 -7.97 -1.09 6.62
N TYR A 62 -6.79 -1.68 6.61
CA TYR A 62 -5.83 -1.55 5.54
C TYR A 62 -5.60 -2.90 4.88
N TYR A 63 -5.48 -2.90 3.55
CA TYR A 63 -5.31 -4.13 2.78
C TYR A 63 -4.31 -3.94 1.66
N HIS A 64 -3.56 -5.00 1.38
CA HIS A 64 -2.68 -5.11 0.22
C HIS A 64 -3.12 -6.27 -0.67
N LEU A 65 -2.91 -6.11 -1.97
CA LEU A 65 -3.08 -7.13 -2.99
C LEU A 65 -1.73 -7.33 -3.70
N TYR A 66 -1.31 -8.59 -3.82
CA TYR A 66 -0.02 -8.91 -4.43
C TYR A 66 -0.20 -9.73 -5.70
N ARG A 67 0.70 -9.51 -6.64
CA ARG A 67 1.00 -10.42 -7.73
C ARG A 67 2.30 -11.13 -7.39
N ILE A 68 2.29 -12.44 -7.47
CA ILE A 68 3.46 -13.26 -7.21
C ILE A 68 3.91 -13.86 -8.54
N MET A 69 5.18 -13.73 -8.83
CA MET A 69 5.84 -14.41 -9.93
C MET A 69 6.88 -15.34 -9.35
N TYR A 70 6.94 -16.55 -9.85
CA TYR A 70 7.86 -17.56 -9.34
C TYR A 70 8.31 -18.52 -10.44
N LEU A 71 9.56 -18.94 -10.36
CA LEU A 71 10.06 -20.03 -11.21
C LEU A 71 9.60 -21.35 -10.62
N ASP A 72 8.99 -22.16 -11.47
CA ASP A 72 8.54 -23.50 -11.16
C ASP A 72 9.19 -24.49 -12.12
N ARG A 73 9.33 -25.73 -11.71
CA ARG A 73 9.84 -26.78 -12.59
C ARG A 73 8.67 -27.41 -13.32
N ASP A 74 8.68 -27.37 -14.64
CA ASP A 74 7.69 -28.10 -15.43
C ASP A 74 7.85 -29.61 -15.21
N LEU A 75 6.74 -30.26 -14.82
CA LEU A 75 6.75 -31.70 -14.51
C LEU A 75 6.99 -32.58 -15.75
N LYS A 76 6.73 -32.06 -16.96
CA LYS A 76 6.85 -32.84 -18.20
C LYS A 76 8.23 -32.68 -18.84
N GLU A 77 8.76 -31.47 -18.84
CA GLU A 77 10.01 -31.16 -19.56
C GLU A 77 11.19 -30.95 -18.61
N GLY A 78 10.94 -30.83 -17.29
CA GLY A 78 11.97 -30.56 -16.29
C GLY A 78 12.59 -29.16 -16.37
N GLU A 79 12.12 -28.34 -17.32
CA GLU A 79 12.58 -26.97 -17.51
C GLU A 79 11.97 -26.04 -16.47
N LEU A 80 12.68 -24.93 -16.17
CA LEU A 80 12.15 -23.86 -15.32
C LEU A 80 11.20 -23.01 -16.16
N VAL A 81 9.97 -22.86 -15.68
CA VAL A 81 8.93 -21.99 -16.25
C VAL A 81 8.56 -20.90 -15.27
N LEU A 82 8.40 -19.69 -15.78
CA LEU A 82 7.93 -18.58 -14.98
C LEU A 82 6.39 -18.61 -14.88
N ARG A 83 5.87 -18.73 -13.65
CA ARG A 83 4.44 -18.73 -13.35
C ARG A 83 4.04 -17.48 -12.60
N GLU A 84 2.78 -17.10 -12.71
CA GLU A 84 2.21 -15.98 -11.95
C GLU A 84 0.90 -16.36 -11.25
N LYS A 85 0.62 -15.71 -10.12
CA LYS A 85 -0.66 -15.74 -9.43
C LYS A 85 -0.95 -14.42 -8.74
N VAL A 86 -2.23 -14.06 -8.62
CA VAL A 86 -2.67 -12.94 -7.80
C VAL A 86 -3.22 -13.48 -6.48
N THR A 87 -2.85 -12.85 -5.38
CA THR A 87 -3.30 -13.25 -4.04
C THR A 87 -4.71 -12.74 -3.74
N PRO A 88 -5.41 -13.26 -2.73
CA PRO A 88 -6.51 -12.54 -2.11
C PRO A 88 -5.99 -11.25 -1.44
N TRP A 89 -6.91 -10.38 -1.02
CA TRP A 89 -6.59 -9.22 -0.21
C TRP A 89 -6.07 -9.64 1.17
N TYR A 90 -4.88 -9.18 1.53
CA TYR A 90 -4.31 -9.39 2.85
C TYR A 90 -4.61 -8.19 3.76
N PRO A 91 -5.21 -8.39 4.94
CA PRO A 91 -5.28 -7.35 5.95
C PRO A 91 -3.86 -7.05 6.45
N VAL A 92 -3.55 -5.75 6.61
CA VAL A 92 -2.23 -5.28 7.07
C VAL A 92 -2.40 -4.24 8.17
N SER A 93 -1.37 -4.07 9.00
CA SER A 93 -1.35 -2.99 9.98
C SER A 93 -1.20 -1.64 9.27
N LYS A 94 -1.62 -0.55 9.95
CA LYS A 94 -1.43 0.81 9.43
C LYS A 94 0.04 1.11 9.14
N SER A 95 0.94 0.73 10.06
CA SER A 95 2.39 0.95 9.90
C SER A 95 2.95 0.21 8.68
N PHE A 96 2.49 -1.02 8.45
CA PHE A 96 2.87 -1.80 7.28
C PHE A 96 2.33 -1.17 5.97
N TYR A 97 1.08 -0.72 5.97
CA TYR A 97 0.48 -0.01 4.84
C TYR A 97 1.26 1.26 4.47
N GLU A 98 1.57 2.10 5.47
CA GLU A 98 2.32 3.33 5.25
C GLU A 98 3.78 3.07 4.79
N LYS A 99 4.42 2.02 5.30
CA LYS A 99 5.76 1.60 4.87
C LYS A 99 5.81 1.35 3.35
N TYR A 100 4.82 0.63 2.82
CA TYR A 100 4.77 0.26 1.40
C TYR A 100 3.88 1.17 0.55
N ARG A 101 3.28 2.20 1.13
CA ARG A 101 2.46 3.18 0.41
C ARG A 101 3.15 3.79 -0.81
N PRO A 102 4.47 4.11 -0.81
CA PRO A 102 5.16 4.61 -1.99
C PRO A 102 5.45 3.55 -3.05
N CYS A 103 5.16 2.27 -2.81
CA CYS A 103 5.67 1.13 -3.60
C CYS A 103 4.62 0.46 -4.50
N LEU A 104 3.50 1.14 -4.84
CA LEU A 104 2.52 0.58 -5.79
C LEU A 104 3.20 0.22 -7.12
N GLY A 105 2.91 -0.98 -7.62
CA GLY A 105 3.50 -1.51 -8.86
C GLY A 105 4.94 -2.01 -8.72
N MET A 106 5.52 -2.01 -7.53
CA MET A 106 6.91 -2.43 -7.29
C MET A 106 6.99 -3.84 -6.70
N THR A 107 8.07 -4.52 -6.99
CA THR A 107 8.50 -5.73 -6.25
C THR A 107 8.95 -5.29 -4.86
N ILE A 108 8.34 -5.84 -3.81
CA ILE A 108 8.63 -5.50 -2.41
C ILE A 108 9.25 -6.67 -1.64
N LEU A 109 9.32 -7.83 -2.27
CA LEU A 109 10.01 -9.00 -1.78
C LEU A 109 10.43 -9.85 -2.97
N ALA A 110 11.68 -10.29 -3.01
CA ALA A 110 12.21 -11.17 -4.02
C ALA A 110 13.12 -12.24 -3.42
N LYS A 111 13.17 -13.41 -4.04
CA LYS A 111 14.24 -14.40 -3.86
C LYS A 111 15.02 -14.47 -5.15
N GLU A 112 16.31 -14.20 -5.06
CA GLU A 112 17.23 -14.19 -6.19
C GLU A 112 17.79 -15.60 -6.46
N LYS A 113 18.45 -15.76 -7.61
CA LYS A 113 19.03 -17.02 -8.06
C LYS A 113 19.99 -17.68 -7.07
N ASP A 114 20.72 -16.88 -6.29
CA ASP A 114 21.66 -17.35 -5.27
C ASP A 114 20.95 -17.72 -3.94
N GLY A 115 19.62 -17.63 -3.90
CA GLY A 115 18.80 -17.87 -2.71
C GLY A 115 18.67 -16.68 -1.76
N THR A 116 19.32 -15.56 -2.07
CA THR A 116 19.22 -14.33 -1.28
C THR A 116 17.79 -13.80 -1.28
N ILE A 117 17.26 -13.50 -0.09
CA ILE A 117 15.97 -12.83 0.07
C ILE A 117 16.21 -11.33 0.14
N ASN A 118 15.60 -10.60 -0.78
CA ASN A 118 15.67 -9.15 -0.87
C ASN A 118 14.29 -8.54 -0.63
N ASP A 119 14.14 -7.72 0.41
CA ASP A 119 12.92 -6.99 0.77
C ASP A 119 13.02 -5.49 0.47
N THR A 120 14.06 -5.08 -0.26
CA THR A 120 14.23 -3.71 -0.73
C THR A 120 13.36 -3.48 -1.96
N PRO A 121 12.44 -2.49 -1.94
CA PRO A 121 11.58 -2.20 -3.08
C PRO A 121 12.34 -1.88 -4.35
N GLN A 122 11.93 -2.51 -5.46
CA GLN A 122 12.57 -2.41 -6.77
C GLN A 122 11.53 -2.48 -7.89
N PRO A 123 11.83 -1.98 -9.11
CA PRO A 123 10.94 -2.15 -10.25
C PRO A 123 10.68 -3.63 -10.53
N PRO A 124 9.48 -4.00 -10.98
CA PRO A 124 9.17 -5.39 -11.29
C PRO A 124 10.08 -5.91 -12.41
N ALA A 125 10.47 -7.17 -12.33
CA ALA A 125 11.34 -7.89 -13.27
C ALA A 125 12.81 -7.44 -13.33
N TYR A 126 13.22 -6.36 -12.66
CA TYR A 126 14.62 -5.93 -12.69
C TYR A 126 15.61 -6.97 -12.14
N GLN A 127 15.16 -7.85 -11.23
CA GLN A 127 15.97 -8.97 -10.73
C GLN A 127 16.41 -9.95 -11.81
N PHE A 128 15.67 -10.03 -12.94
CA PHE A 128 16.00 -10.93 -14.05
C PHE A 128 16.84 -10.27 -15.15
N VAL A 129 17.01 -8.94 -15.08
CA VAL A 129 17.81 -8.19 -16.06
C VAL A 129 19.28 -8.46 -15.84
N GLY A 130 19.99 -8.74 -16.94
CA GLY A 130 21.41 -9.12 -16.91
C GLY A 130 21.65 -10.62 -16.73
N ASP A 131 20.61 -11.44 -16.52
CA ASP A 131 20.75 -12.89 -16.53
C ASP A 131 20.48 -13.45 -17.94
N PRO A 132 21.48 -14.13 -18.56
CA PRO A 132 21.37 -14.64 -19.93
C PRO A 132 20.28 -15.70 -20.12
N ARG A 133 19.74 -16.26 -19.04
CA ARG A 133 18.56 -17.15 -19.11
C ARG A 133 17.30 -16.41 -19.56
N PHE A 134 17.21 -15.10 -19.34
CA PHE A 134 16.01 -14.30 -19.56
C PHE A 134 16.14 -13.27 -20.67
N GLY A 135 17.35 -12.97 -21.14
CA GLY A 135 17.56 -11.97 -22.18
C GLY A 135 19.01 -11.71 -22.51
N GLN A 136 19.23 -10.65 -23.26
CA GLN A 136 20.57 -10.19 -23.67
C GLN A 136 20.58 -8.66 -23.82
N TRP A 137 21.76 -8.08 -23.70
CA TRP A 137 21.97 -6.68 -24.02
C TRP A 137 22.11 -6.51 -25.52
N LYS A 138 21.35 -5.60 -26.11
CA LYS A 138 21.45 -5.18 -27.52
C LYS A 138 21.69 -3.68 -27.60
N THR A 139 22.38 -3.27 -28.66
CA THR A 139 22.52 -1.85 -28.99
C THR A 139 21.34 -1.43 -29.87
N ASP A 140 20.62 -0.39 -29.45
CA ASP A 140 19.51 0.21 -30.21
C ASP A 140 20.05 1.10 -31.36
N GLU A 141 19.15 1.60 -32.22
CA GLU A 141 19.51 2.47 -33.34
C GLU A 141 20.17 3.79 -32.92
N LYS A 142 20.04 4.18 -31.64
CA LYS A 142 20.63 5.39 -31.05
C LYS A 142 21.97 5.12 -30.36
N GLY A 143 22.47 3.89 -30.40
CA GLY A 143 23.72 3.50 -29.75
C GLY A 143 23.61 3.17 -28.26
N ASN A 144 22.39 3.10 -27.68
CA ASN A 144 22.21 2.75 -26.27
C ASN A 144 22.13 1.23 -26.11
N GLN A 145 22.70 0.72 -25.02
CA GLN A 145 22.49 -0.68 -24.65
C GLN A 145 21.13 -0.84 -23.94
N VAL A 146 20.30 -1.70 -24.50
CA VAL A 146 18.95 -1.99 -24.02
C VAL A 146 18.78 -3.49 -23.78
N TRP A 147 17.96 -3.85 -22.78
CA TRP A 147 17.67 -5.24 -22.46
C TRP A 147 16.60 -5.80 -23.39
N GLU A 148 16.96 -6.85 -24.12
CA GLU A 148 16.04 -7.62 -24.96
C GLU A 148 15.72 -8.94 -24.27
N TRP A 149 14.42 -9.18 -24.02
CA TRP A 149 13.93 -10.39 -23.39
C TRP A 149 13.90 -11.57 -24.36
N LEU A 150 14.30 -12.78 -23.91
CA LEU A 150 14.22 -13.99 -24.73
C LEU A 150 12.78 -14.47 -24.87
N GLY A 151 12.33 -14.73 -26.10
CA GLY A 151 10.95 -15.07 -26.45
C GLY A 151 10.38 -16.37 -25.83
N LYS A 152 11.24 -17.27 -25.31
CA LYS A 152 10.80 -18.45 -24.56
C LYS A 152 10.03 -18.14 -23.28
N TYR A 153 10.21 -16.94 -22.73
CA TYR A 153 9.56 -16.51 -21.50
C TYR A 153 8.39 -15.58 -21.81
N TYR A 154 7.34 -16.14 -22.43
CA TYR A 154 6.09 -15.42 -22.73
C TYR A 154 5.48 -14.71 -21.51
N VAL A 155 5.74 -15.23 -20.31
CA VAL A 155 5.29 -14.60 -19.07
C VAL A 155 6.05 -13.30 -18.77
N ILE A 156 7.29 -13.17 -19.25
CA ILE A 156 8.06 -11.93 -19.16
C ILE A 156 7.41 -10.85 -20.05
N SER A 157 6.86 -11.20 -21.21
CA SER A 157 6.06 -10.24 -21.99
C SER A 157 4.83 -9.74 -21.23
N ARG A 158 4.19 -10.58 -20.41
CA ARG A 158 3.10 -10.16 -19.53
C ARG A 158 3.55 -9.27 -18.36
N ILE A 159 4.79 -9.47 -17.86
CA ILE A 159 5.36 -8.48 -16.93
C ILE A 159 5.64 -7.18 -17.64
N MET A 160 6.12 -7.25 -18.87
CA MET A 160 6.30 -6.07 -19.72
C MET A 160 4.95 -5.44 -20.05
N ASP A 161 3.87 -6.19 -20.18
CA ASP A 161 2.50 -5.66 -20.29
C ASP A 161 2.03 -5.03 -18.97
N LEU A 162 2.41 -5.60 -17.85
CA LEU A 162 2.23 -4.99 -16.54
C LEU A 162 3.09 -3.72 -16.42
N LEU A 163 4.29 -3.74 -16.96
CA LEU A 163 5.16 -2.59 -17.12
C LEU A 163 4.71 -1.69 -18.30
N GLY A 164 3.76 -2.11 -19.15
CA GLY A 164 3.08 -1.38 -20.21
C GLY A 164 3.78 -1.28 -21.52
N GLY A 165 3.79 -2.30 -22.21
CA GLY A 165 4.25 -2.41 -23.59
C GLY A 165 5.05 -1.20 -24.08
N GLY A 166 6.37 -1.28 -24.08
CA GLY A 166 7.23 -0.20 -24.54
C GLY A 166 8.20 0.39 -23.51
N TYR A 167 8.20 -0.07 -22.25
CA TYR A 167 9.26 0.34 -21.33
C TYR A 167 10.53 -0.45 -21.66
N THR A 168 11.56 0.25 -22.11
CA THR A 168 12.87 -0.30 -22.45
C THR A 168 13.82 -0.09 -21.26
N ILE A 169 14.39 -1.19 -20.76
CA ILE A 169 15.37 -1.13 -19.68
C ILE A 169 16.73 -0.85 -20.30
N ARG A 170 17.31 0.29 -19.97
CA ARG A 170 18.65 0.70 -20.43
C ARG A 170 19.71 0.18 -19.47
N TYR A 171 20.91 -0.05 -19.98
CA TYR A 171 22.03 -0.52 -19.17
C TYR A 171 22.38 0.43 -18.03
N ASP A 172 22.32 1.75 -18.27
CA ASP A 172 22.57 2.76 -17.22
C ASP A 172 21.55 2.66 -16.10
N ASP A 173 20.25 2.51 -16.43
CA ASP A 173 19.18 2.33 -15.42
C ASP A 173 19.40 1.06 -14.60
N TRP A 174 19.80 -0.02 -15.24
CA TRP A 174 20.11 -1.28 -14.56
C TRP A 174 21.35 -1.15 -13.66
N ARG A 175 22.38 -0.43 -14.07
CA ARG A 175 23.56 -0.18 -13.24
C ARG A 175 23.20 0.64 -11.99
N ASP A 176 22.35 1.66 -12.15
CA ASP A 176 21.87 2.47 -11.03
C ASP A 176 20.99 1.66 -10.08
N TYR A 177 20.15 0.77 -10.63
CA TYR A 177 19.42 -0.22 -9.85
C TYR A 177 20.36 -1.11 -9.03
N ARG A 178 21.36 -1.72 -9.66
CA ARG A 178 22.34 -2.59 -8.97
C ARG A 178 23.07 -1.85 -7.87
N THR A 179 23.44 -0.60 -8.10
CA THR A 179 24.08 0.25 -7.10
C THR A 179 23.16 0.52 -5.91
N SER A 180 21.87 0.78 -6.18
CA SER A 180 20.87 1.03 -5.13
C SER A 180 20.63 -0.23 -4.30
N MET A 181 20.50 -1.39 -4.94
CA MET A 181 20.32 -2.68 -4.24
C MET A 181 21.52 -3.01 -3.35
N GLY A 182 22.75 -2.82 -3.84
CA GLY A 182 23.96 -3.01 -3.03
C GLY A 182 24.00 -2.14 -1.77
N ARG A 183 23.33 -1.00 -1.79
CA ARG A 183 23.17 -0.09 -0.63
C ARG A 183 21.87 -0.31 0.16
N ARG A 184 21.08 -1.32 -0.17
CA ARG A 184 19.75 -1.58 0.39
C ARG A 184 18.81 -0.36 0.34
N LYS A 185 18.87 0.40 -0.76
CA LYS A 185 18.01 1.55 -1.01
C LYS A 185 16.98 1.24 -2.07
N PRO A 186 15.69 1.59 -1.86
CA PRO A 186 14.67 1.43 -2.87
C PRO A 186 15.05 2.15 -4.17
N TYR A 187 14.83 1.47 -5.30
CA TYR A 187 15.04 2.04 -6.62
C TYR A 187 13.70 2.21 -7.35
N PHE A 188 13.31 3.44 -7.64
CA PHE A 188 12.06 3.79 -8.28
C PHE A 188 12.17 4.02 -9.79
N GLY A 189 13.24 3.53 -10.41
CA GLY A 189 13.55 3.79 -11.81
C GLY A 189 14.13 5.18 -12.07
N PRO A 190 14.47 5.48 -13.34
CA PRO A 190 14.97 6.79 -13.73
C PRO A 190 13.93 7.88 -13.45
N ARG A 191 14.41 9.09 -13.25
CA ARG A 191 13.57 10.27 -13.08
C ARG A 191 13.49 11.05 -14.38
N ASP A 192 12.32 11.63 -14.66
CA ASP A 192 12.15 12.56 -15.77
C ASP A 192 12.72 13.96 -15.44
N GLU A 193 12.61 14.89 -16.38
CA GLU A 193 13.10 16.27 -16.24
C GLU A 193 12.46 17.02 -15.06
N SER A 194 11.25 16.65 -14.64
CA SER A 194 10.57 17.20 -13.47
C SER A 194 10.99 16.53 -12.16
N GLY A 195 11.89 15.55 -12.19
CA GLY A 195 12.32 14.76 -11.05
C GLY A 195 11.35 13.64 -10.63
N LYS A 196 10.27 13.42 -11.40
CA LYS A 196 9.27 12.40 -11.12
C LYS A 196 9.84 11.02 -11.45
N PRO A 197 9.74 10.02 -10.54
CA PRO A 197 10.25 8.68 -10.79
C PRO A 197 9.38 7.92 -11.80
N THR A 198 9.93 6.87 -12.38
CA THR A 198 9.20 5.99 -13.30
C THR A 198 8.21 5.09 -12.56
N PHE A 199 8.63 4.45 -11.47
CA PHE A 199 7.87 3.46 -10.71
C PHE A 199 7.48 3.96 -9.32
N GLY A 200 6.69 3.15 -8.61
CA GLY A 200 6.13 3.49 -7.32
C GLY A 200 4.89 4.37 -7.41
N THR A 201 4.22 4.63 -6.30
CA THR A 201 2.91 5.30 -6.27
C THR A 201 2.93 6.71 -6.90
N SER A 202 4.04 7.42 -6.81
CA SER A 202 4.23 8.71 -7.50
C SER A 202 4.84 8.55 -8.89
N GLY A 203 5.01 7.33 -9.37
CA GLY A 203 5.66 7.05 -10.63
C GLY A 203 4.75 7.34 -11.82
N LYS A 204 5.30 8.04 -12.82
CA LYS A 204 4.62 8.38 -14.08
C LYS A 204 4.01 7.15 -14.76
N TRP A 205 4.72 6.04 -14.67
CA TRP A 205 4.35 4.78 -15.23
C TRP A 205 3.21 4.12 -14.42
N THR A 206 3.34 4.11 -13.10
CA THR A 206 2.36 3.55 -12.17
C THR A 206 1.00 4.25 -12.30
N GLU A 207 0.97 5.58 -12.42
CA GLU A 207 -0.27 6.34 -12.64
C GLU A 207 -1.01 5.88 -13.89
N LYS A 208 -0.28 5.63 -14.98
CA LYS A 208 -0.87 5.16 -16.24
C LYS A 208 -1.42 3.73 -16.14
N LYS A 209 -0.83 2.89 -15.29
CA LYS A 209 -1.15 1.45 -15.22
C LYS A 209 -2.17 1.07 -14.16
N PHE A 210 -2.30 1.87 -13.13
CA PHE A 210 -3.22 1.61 -12.03
C PHE A 210 -4.27 2.73 -11.88
N PRO A 211 -5.00 3.13 -12.95
CA PRO A 211 -5.93 4.27 -12.90
C PRO A 211 -7.00 4.07 -11.84
N THR A 212 -7.55 2.85 -11.69
CA THR A 212 -8.57 2.53 -10.69
C THR A 212 -8.12 2.75 -9.25
N PHE A 213 -6.84 2.55 -8.95
CA PHE A 213 -6.29 2.89 -7.63
C PHE A 213 -6.36 4.40 -7.39
N PHE A 214 -5.91 5.21 -8.35
CA PHE A 214 -5.90 6.67 -8.22
C PHE A 214 -7.31 7.27 -8.18
N GLU A 215 -8.24 6.75 -8.98
CA GLU A 215 -9.66 7.12 -8.93
C GLU A 215 -10.27 6.87 -7.55
N ARG A 216 -10.01 5.70 -6.95
CA ARG A 216 -10.47 5.39 -5.59
C ARG A 216 -9.85 6.32 -4.54
N GLN A 217 -8.56 6.63 -4.66
CA GLN A 217 -7.89 7.56 -3.75
C GLN A 217 -8.48 8.96 -3.87
N GLN A 218 -8.73 9.44 -5.07
CA GLN A 218 -9.35 10.75 -5.32
C GLN A 218 -10.78 10.81 -4.77
N ALA A 219 -11.61 9.79 -5.04
CA ALA A 219 -12.96 9.69 -4.51
C ALA A 219 -12.98 9.70 -2.97
N ARG A 220 -12.03 8.98 -2.34
CA ARG A 220 -11.90 8.97 -0.88
C ARG A 220 -11.48 10.33 -0.32
N MET A 221 -10.54 11.02 -0.96
CA MET A 221 -10.14 12.36 -0.53
C MET A 221 -11.30 13.35 -0.65
N SER A 222 -12.06 13.30 -1.74
CA SER A 222 -13.25 14.13 -1.96
C SER A 222 -14.32 13.88 -0.92
N ALA A 223 -14.60 12.60 -0.58
CA ALA A 223 -15.55 12.23 0.47
C ALA A 223 -15.11 12.71 1.86
N LYS A 224 -13.81 12.59 2.19
CA LYS A 224 -13.26 13.11 3.44
C LYS A 224 -13.39 14.64 3.52
N LYS A 225 -13.12 15.35 2.42
CA LYS A 225 -13.26 16.82 2.34
C LYS A 225 -14.71 17.24 2.54
N ALA A 226 -15.66 16.63 1.81
CA ALA A 226 -17.09 16.93 1.96
C ALA A 226 -17.61 16.67 3.38
N GLY A 227 -17.21 15.54 4.00
CA GLY A 227 -17.56 15.22 5.38
C GLY A 227 -16.93 16.17 6.41
N PHE A 228 -15.76 16.74 6.13
CA PHE A 228 -15.16 17.78 6.96
C PHE A 228 -15.93 19.10 6.82
N GLU A 229 -16.21 19.55 5.60
CA GLU A 229 -16.98 20.77 5.33
C GLU A 229 -18.36 20.73 5.97
N GLN A 230 -19.05 19.58 5.90
CA GLN A 230 -20.34 19.38 6.55
C GLN A 230 -20.26 19.51 8.08
N ARG A 231 -19.22 18.93 8.72
CA ARG A 231 -19.01 19.06 10.17
C ARG A 231 -18.71 20.48 10.59
N VAL A 232 -17.88 21.19 9.82
CA VAL A 232 -17.56 22.61 10.08
C VAL A 232 -18.80 23.48 9.95
N SER A 233 -19.61 23.31 8.91
CA SER A 233 -20.85 24.08 8.72
C SER A 233 -21.87 23.81 9.85
N GLN A 234 -22.01 22.56 10.29
CA GLN A 234 -22.87 22.21 11.44
C GLN A 234 -22.37 22.81 12.75
N SER A 235 -21.06 22.85 12.98
CA SER A 235 -20.50 23.47 14.21
C SER A 235 -20.65 24.99 14.19
N MET A 236 -20.46 25.66 13.07
CA MET A 236 -20.68 27.10 12.94
C MET A 236 -22.14 27.48 13.03
N GLY A 237 -23.06 26.64 12.52
CA GLY A 237 -24.50 26.83 12.67
C GLY A 237 -24.97 26.79 14.15
N LYS A 238 -24.37 25.92 14.95
CA LYS A 238 -24.66 25.82 16.40
C LYS A 238 -24.14 27.01 17.21
N THR A 239 -23.07 27.67 16.78
CA THR A 239 -22.48 28.82 17.46
C THR A 239 -23.25 30.12 17.20
N ARG A 240 -24.09 30.16 16.16
CA ARG A 240 -24.93 31.35 15.87
C ARG A 240 -26.24 31.44 16.65
N VAL A 241 -26.62 30.47 17.48
CA VAL A 241 -27.87 30.43 18.26
C VAL A 241 -27.67 30.69 19.75
N SER A 242 -26.55 31.27 20.16
CA SER A 242 -26.54 31.97 21.46
C SER A 242 -27.00 33.40 21.21
N THR A 243 -28.33 33.60 21.12
CA THR A 243 -28.98 34.86 21.22
C THR A 243 -28.55 35.51 22.53
N PHE A 244 -27.78 36.57 22.42
CA PHE A 244 -27.55 37.50 23.50
C PHE A 244 -28.90 38.13 23.84
N THR A 245 -29.62 37.54 24.82
CA THR A 245 -30.79 38.19 25.41
C THR A 245 -30.27 39.31 26.27
N THR A 246 -30.17 40.48 25.68
CA THR A 246 -29.92 41.73 26.40
C THR A 246 -31.12 41.94 27.31
N ARG A 247 -30.98 41.63 28.58
CA ARG A 247 -31.95 41.93 29.63
C ARG A 247 -31.89 43.42 29.87
N THR A 248 -32.78 44.16 29.21
CA THR A 248 -32.99 45.59 29.46
C THR A 248 -33.69 45.69 30.83
N THR A 249 -32.93 45.86 31.90
CA THR A 249 -33.45 46.32 33.18
C THR A 249 -33.74 47.80 33.02
N GLY A 250 -35.03 48.13 32.88
CA GLY A 250 -35.55 49.48 32.98
C GLY A 250 -35.29 50.03 34.35
N GLY A 251 -34.27 50.82 34.52
CA GLY A 251 -34.05 51.67 35.68
C GLY A 251 -34.60 53.06 35.39
N SER A 252 -35.84 53.31 35.89
CA SER A 252 -36.42 54.64 35.97
C SER A 252 -35.64 55.45 37.00
N PHE A 253 -34.86 56.46 36.55
CA PHE A 253 -34.34 57.50 37.41
C PHE A 253 -35.12 58.81 37.14
N GLY A 254 -36.08 59.13 38.03
CA GLY A 254 -36.66 60.44 38.12
C GLY A 254 -35.61 61.43 38.66
N GLY A 255 -35.19 62.36 37.85
CA GLY A 255 -34.34 63.49 38.22
C GLY A 255 -35.14 64.75 38.24
N ARG A 256 -35.26 65.32 39.44
CA ARG A 256 -36.00 66.52 39.82
C ARG A 256 -35.29 67.78 39.35
N VAL A 257 -36.01 68.66 38.65
CA VAL A 257 -35.59 69.98 38.26
C VAL A 257 -35.49 70.88 39.48
N GLY A 258 -34.45 71.69 39.65
CA GLY A 258 -34.28 72.76 40.55
C GLY A 258 -33.52 73.91 39.92
N GLY A 259 -34.20 75.04 39.75
CA GLY A 259 -33.72 76.20 39.05
C GLY A 259 -32.80 77.11 39.89
N LYS A 260 -32.07 77.86 39.19
CA LYS A 260 -31.93 79.33 39.18
C LYS A 260 -31.02 79.71 38.04
#